data_6682804a5a1c50476cc7e40df6df6133
#
_entry.id   6682804a5a1c50476cc7e40df6df6133
#
_cell.length_a   1.000
_cell.length_b   1.000
_cell.length_c   1.000
_cell.angle_alpha   90.00
_cell.angle_beta   90.00
_cell.angle_gamma   90.00
#
_symmetry.space_group_name_H-M   'P 1'
#
loop_
_entity.id
_entity.type
_entity.pdbx_description
1 polymer ?
#
loop_
_entity_poly.entity_id
_entity_poly.type
_entity_poly.pdbx_seq_one_letter_code
_entity_poly.pdbx_strand_id
1 'polypeptide(L)'
;MKHYKNYIFDLYNTLIDMRTDEEKSALWRQVAALYAANGADYTGPALKKKYKALVAEEEAALAAETGVRYPEIKLEKVFARLLTEAPKTHAVFEPNDSGHAKKIDTEKFAEYMAVTFRTLSRGHMRPFPHTIATLRALKRQGCGVFLLSNAQRTFTQSELELTGLLPLFDQIYISSDAGVRKPEAVFLMKLLTEHSLNPDDFVMIGDDFTTDAGVAAECGVHAIILNSWHLEKKELKKRLKTAQTGDALSPAARTFLTKNPPEIVESGDIAELLN
;
A
#
# COMPACT_ATOMS: atom_id res chain seq x y z
N MET A 1 -18.38 -6.86 -20.03
CA MET A 1 -18.26 -5.71 -19.07
C MET A 1 -18.43 -4.37 -19.77
N LYS A 2 -18.78 -3.30 -19.02
CA LYS A 2 -18.75 -1.93 -19.57
C LYS A 2 -17.28 -1.56 -19.88
N HIS A 3 -17.05 -0.98 -21.07
CA HIS A 3 -15.74 -0.42 -21.41
C HIS A 3 -15.61 1.00 -20.86
N TYR A 4 -14.44 1.28 -20.26
CA TYR A 4 -14.07 2.58 -19.74
C TYR A 4 -12.90 3.16 -20.53
N LYS A 5 -12.78 4.48 -20.53
CA LYS A 5 -11.62 5.15 -21.13
C LYS A 5 -10.38 5.03 -20.25
N ASN A 6 -10.59 4.91 -18.93
CA ASN A 6 -9.52 4.92 -17.96
C ASN A 6 -9.74 3.86 -16.89
N TYR A 7 -8.67 3.15 -16.55
CA TYR A 7 -8.65 2.08 -15.57
C TYR A 7 -7.67 2.43 -14.46
N ILE A 8 -8.16 2.50 -13.22
CA ILE A 8 -7.36 2.76 -12.03
C ILE A 8 -7.25 1.44 -11.26
N PHE A 9 -6.04 0.95 -11.08
CA PHE A 9 -5.78 -0.33 -10.43
C PHE A 9 -5.21 -0.14 -9.03
N ASP A 10 -5.64 -0.96 -8.09
CA ASP A 10 -4.84 -1.32 -6.93
C ASP A 10 -3.69 -2.25 -7.36
N LEU A 11 -2.70 -2.47 -6.48
CA LEU A 11 -1.52 -3.26 -6.80
C LEU A 11 -1.54 -4.65 -6.16
N TYR A 12 -1.44 -4.68 -4.83
CA TYR A 12 -1.23 -5.93 -4.09
C TYR A 12 -2.53 -6.70 -3.97
N ASN A 13 -2.47 -8.00 -4.25
CA ASN A 13 -3.62 -8.90 -4.35
C ASN A 13 -4.63 -8.53 -5.46
N THR A 14 -4.33 -7.53 -6.27
CA THR A 14 -5.08 -7.14 -7.48
C THR A 14 -4.28 -7.47 -8.74
N LEU A 15 -3.07 -6.92 -8.86
CA LEU A 15 -2.14 -7.14 -9.98
C LEU A 15 -0.97 -8.04 -9.61
N ILE A 16 -0.56 -8.02 -8.35
CA ILE A 16 0.55 -8.80 -7.79
C ILE A 16 0.02 -9.71 -6.69
N ASP A 17 0.21 -11.02 -6.86
CA ASP A 17 0.07 -12.00 -5.79
C ASP A 17 1.25 -11.83 -4.82
N MET A 18 0.98 -11.27 -3.66
CA MET A 18 1.96 -10.97 -2.64
C MET A 18 1.52 -11.52 -1.30
N ARG A 19 2.46 -12.12 -0.58
CA ARG A 19 2.26 -12.55 0.81
C ARG A 19 3.38 -12.02 1.68
N THR A 20 3.01 -11.34 2.74
CA THR A 20 3.93 -10.88 3.79
C THR A 20 3.48 -11.42 5.13
N ASP A 21 4.43 -11.62 6.03
CA ASP A 21 4.16 -11.96 7.42
C ASP A 21 5.08 -11.16 8.33
N GLU A 22 4.56 -10.06 8.81
CA GLU A 22 5.25 -9.15 9.74
C GLU A 22 5.14 -9.60 11.20
N GLU A 23 4.39 -10.67 11.46
CA GLU A 23 4.24 -11.21 12.80
C GLU A 23 5.35 -12.22 13.17
N LYS A 24 6.09 -12.76 12.16
CA LYS A 24 7.18 -13.72 12.38
C LYS A 24 8.22 -13.23 13.36
N SER A 25 8.44 -13.98 14.42
CA SER A 25 9.48 -13.66 15.42
C SER A 25 10.90 -13.70 14.83
N ALA A 26 11.15 -14.50 13.80
CA ALA A 26 12.41 -14.55 13.07
C ALA A 26 12.74 -13.24 12.37
N LEU A 27 11.75 -12.61 11.72
CA LEU A 27 11.88 -11.28 11.11
C LEU A 27 12.41 -10.27 12.12
N TRP A 28 11.75 -10.17 13.27
CA TRP A 28 12.10 -9.18 14.29
C TRP A 28 13.46 -9.43 14.94
N ARG A 29 13.89 -10.68 15.06
CA ARG A 29 15.26 -11.00 15.51
C ARG A 29 16.31 -10.56 14.49
N GLN A 30 16.06 -10.79 13.19
CA GLN A 30 16.98 -10.37 12.12
C GLN A 30 17.09 -8.85 12.04
N VAL A 31 15.94 -8.17 12.08
CA VAL A 31 15.91 -6.69 12.08
C VAL A 31 16.61 -6.13 13.32
N ALA A 32 16.39 -6.70 14.51
CA ALA A 32 17.09 -6.30 15.73
C ALA A 32 18.62 -6.48 15.62
N ALA A 33 19.10 -7.56 15.01
CA ALA A 33 20.54 -7.77 14.78
C ALA A 33 21.15 -6.70 13.86
N LEU A 34 20.41 -6.24 12.85
CA LEU A 34 20.85 -5.14 11.98
C LEU A 34 20.92 -3.81 12.74
N TYR A 35 19.97 -3.54 13.63
CA TYR A 35 20.00 -2.38 14.51
C TYR A 35 21.17 -2.45 15.49
N ALA A 36 21.41 -3.61 16.12
CA ALA A 36 22.52 -3.83 17.04
C ALA A 36 23.89 -3.59 16.37
N ALA A 37 24.05 -4.05 15.12
CA ALA A 37 25.25 -3.78 14.32
C ALA A 37 25.48 -2.28 14.04
N ASN A 38 24.46 -1.44 14.25
CA ASN A 38 24.53 0.01 14.10
C ASN A 38 24.37 0.75 15.44
N GLY A 39 24.64 0.07 16.58
CA GLY A 39 24.70 0.67 17.91
C GLY A 39 23.34 0.85 18.60
N ALA A 40 22.28 0.24 18.08
CA ALA A 40 20.93 0.29 18.64
C ALA A 40 20.54 -1.09 19.20
N ASP A 41 20.59 -1.24 20.52
CA ASP A 41 20.45 -2.54 21.20
C ASP A 41 18.99 -2.86 21.52
N TYR A 42 18.37 -3.61 20.62
CA TYR A 42 17.02 -4.14 20.82
C TYR A 42 17.03 -5.67 20.84
N THR A 43 16.19 -6.25 21.70
CA THR A 43 15.69 -7.61 21.42
C THR A 43 14.61 -7.57 20.35
N GLY A 44 14.41 -8.67 19.59
CA GLY A 44 13.35 -8.73 18.59
C GLY A 44 11.96 -8.32 19.09
N PRO A 45 11.48 -8.85 20.24
CA PRO A 45 10.21 -8.44 20.83
C PRO A 45 10.15 -6.95 21.22
N ALA A 46 11.24 -6.40 21.79
CA ALA A 46 11.30 -4.99 22.16
C ALA A 46 11.25 -4.07 20.93
N LEU A 47 11.99 -4.42 19.86
CA LEU A 47 11.97 -3.71 18.60
C LEU A 47 10.56 -3.71 17.97
N LYS A 48 9.91 -4.87 17.92
CA LYS A 48 8.53 -4.99 17.41
C LYS A 48 7.55 -4.11 18.18
N LYS A 49 7.65 -4.13 19.52
CA LYS A 49 6.81 -3.28 20.37
C LYS A 49 7.05 -1.80 20.09
N LYS A 50 8.31 -1.38 20.03
CA LYS A 50 8.67 0.03 19.76
C LYS A 50 8.23 0.45 18.36
N TYR A 51 8.43 -0.40 17.34
CA TYR A 51 7.96 -0.16 15.98
C TYR A 51 6.46 0.11 15.93
N LYS A 52 5.64 -0.77 16.51
CA LYS A 52 4.17 -0.59 16.55
C LYS A 52 3.77 0.71 17.26
N ALA A 53 4.46 1.07 18.34
CA ALA A 53 4.20 2.31 19.05
C ALA A 53 4.54 3.54 18.19
N LEU A 54 5.70 3.54 17.53
CA LEU A 54 6.12 4.63 16.67
C LEU A 54 5.22 4.79 15.43
N VAL A 55 4.76 3.69 14.84
CA VAL A 55 3.76 3.75 13.75
C VAL A 55 2.50 4.45 14.21
N ALA A 56 1.96 4.05 15.38
CA ALA A 56 0.75 4.68 15.92
C ALA A 56 0.95 6.15 16.27
N GLU A 57 2.11 6.54 16.82
CA GLU A 57 2.46 7.93 17.11
C GLU A 57 2.53 8.78 15.83
N GLU A 58 3.23 8.30 14.79
CA GLU A 58 3.36 9.01 13.50
C GLU A 58 2.01 9.12 12.77
N GLU A 59 1.19 8.04 12.78
CA GLU A 59 -0.16 8.10 12.20
C GLU A 59 -1.05 9.10 12.94
N ALA A 60 -1.01 9.11 14.28
CA ALA A 60 -1.79 10.06 15.07
C ALA A 60 -1.34 11.53 14.84
N ALA A 61 -0.03 11.76 14.76
CA ALA A 61 0.52 13.08 14.47
C ALA A 61 0.09 13.56 13.07
N LEU A 62 0.20 12.72 12.06
CA LEU A 62 -0.20 13.04 10.69
C LEU A 62 -1.72 13.28 10.57
N ALA A 63 -2.53 12.47 11.25
CA ALA A 63 -3.98 12.69 11.31
C ALA A 63 -4.34 14.03 11.98
N ALA A 64 -3.66 14.39 13.06
CA ALA A 64 -3.89 15.67 13.75
C ALA A 64 -3.47 16.88 12.89
N GLU A 65 -2.39 16.75 12.11
CA GLU A 65 -1.89 17.79 11.21
C GLU A 65 -2.80 17.98 9.99
N THR A 66 -3.25 16.88 9.38
CA THR A 66 -3.93 16.91 8.07
C THR A 66 -5.45 16.84 8.17
N GLY A 67 -5.98 16.37 9.29
CA GLY A 67 -7.41 16.12 9.48
C GLY A 67 -7.93 14.87 8.73
N VAL A 68 -7.06 14.09 8.07
CA VAL A 68 -7.47 12.88 7.37
C VAL A 68 -7.76 11.74 8.37
N ARG A 69 -8.73 10.93 8.06
CA ARG A 69 -9.12 9.80 8.90
C ARG A 69 -8.21 8.59 8.72
N TYR A 70 -7.66 8.43 7.51
CA TYR A 70 -6.79 7.31 7.15
C TYR A 70 -5.42 7.84 6.69
N PRO A 71 -4.57 8.30 7.64
CA PRO A 71 -3.24 8.79 7.33
C PRO A 71 -2.34 7.66 6.84
N GLU A 72 -1.40 7.97 5.95
CA GLU A 72 -0.35 7.06 5.53
C GLU A 72 1.01 7.70 5.77
N ILE A 73 1.73 7.19 6.73
CA ILE A 73 3.07 7.65 7.07
C ILE A 73 4.13 7.08 6.12
N LYS A 74 5.30 7.72 6.08
CA LYS A 74 6.50 7.10 5.48
C LYS A 74 7.17 6.24 6.54
N LEU A 75 7.27 4.93 6.30
CA LEU A 75 7.88 3.99 7.25
C LEU A 75 9.36 4.28 7.52
N GLU A 76 10.06 4.95 6.61
CA GLU A 76 11.43 5.42 6.81
C GLU A 76 11.55 6.31 8.06
N LYS A 77 10.55 7.14 8.37
CA LYS A 77 10.52 7.94 9.60
C LYS A 77 10.56 7.04 10.84
N VAL A 78 9.79 5.95 10.83
CA VAL A 78 9.75 4.99 11.93
C VAL A 78 11.10 4.28 12.08
N PHE A 79 11.69 3.82 10.96
CA PHE A 79 12.99 3.16 10.98
C PHE A 79 14.11 4.11 11.42
N ALA A 80 14.07 5.38 11.05
CA ALA A 80 14.99 6.40 11.54
C ALA A 80 14.85 6.62 13.07
N ARG A 81 13.61 6.73 13.57
CA ARG A 81 13.33 6.89 15.00
C ARG A 81 13.77 5.67 15.81
N LEU A 82 13.59 4.46 15.29
CA LEU A 82 14.09 3.25 15.92
C LEU A 82 15.61 3.26 16.11
N LEU A 83 16.38 3.91 15.21
CA LEU A 83 17.82 4.07 15.38
C LEU A 83 18.16 5.16 16.39
N THR A 84 17.51 6.32 16.28
CA THR A 84 17.86 7.51 17.07
C THR A 84 17.36 7.46 18.51
N GLU A 85 16.25 6.77 18.76
CA GLU A 85 15.63 6.60 20.10
C GLU A 85 16.01 5.26 20.75
N ALA A 86 16.95 4.52 20.17
CA ALA A 86 17.37 3.23 20.71
C ALA A 86 18.03 3.34 22.08
N PRO A 87 17.92 2.30 22.92
CA PRO A 87 18.80 2.12 24.05
C PRO A 87 20.25 2.08 23.56
N LYS A 88 21.12 2.94 24.11
CA LYS A 88 22.53 2.95 23.75
C LYS A 88 23.25 1.83 24.49
N THR A 89 23.95 0.96 23.77
CA THR A 89 24.90 0.03 24.37
C THR A 89 26.18 0.75 24.70
N HIS A 90 26.67 0.53 25.92
CA HIS A 90 27.95 1.08 26.39
C HIS A 90 29.20 0.42 25.77
N ALA A 91 29.08 -0.48 24.80
CA ALA A 91 30.14 -1.46 24.60
C ALA A 91 30.80 -1.56 23.23
N VAL A 92 30.40 -0.88 22.16
CA VAL A 92 30.94 -1.26 20.84
C VAL A 92 31.74 -0.17 20.13
N PHE A 93 31.58 1.09 20.44
CA PHE A 93 32.39 2.16 19.84
C PHE A 93 32.74 3.23 20.87
N GLU A 94 33.72 2.96 21.72
CA GLU A 94 34.54 4.06 22.22
C GLU A 94 35.16 4.74 20.97
N PRO A 95 34.96 6.04 20.76
CA PRO A 95 35.69 6.73 19.71
C PRO A 95 37.16 6.55 20.01
N ASN A 96 37.87 5.75 19.20
CA ASN A 96 39.32 5.80 19.25
C ASN A 96 39.70 7.25 19.03
N ASP A 97 40.77 7.71 19.70
CA ASP A 97 41.28 9.10 19.79
C ASP A 97 41.43 9.86 18.45
N SER A 98 41.12 9.25 17.32
CA SER A 98 41.26 9.83 15.99
C SER A 98 40.06 10.66 15.53
N GLY A 99 38.97 10.82 16.32
CA GLY A 99 37.85 11.73 16.02
C GLY A 99 37.02 11.39 14.77
N HIS A 100 37.23 10.22 14.16
CA HIS A 100 36.63 9.82 12.88
C HIS A 100 35.57 8.72 13.03
N ALA A 101 34.76 8.75 14.09
CA ALA A 101 33.53 7.93 14.11
C ALA A 101 32.62 8.41 12.97
N LYS A 102 32.53 7.61 11.90
CA LYS A 102 31.66 7.93 10.77
C LYS A 102 30.22 7.96 11.27
N LYS A 103 29.63 9.14 11.30
CA LYS A 103 28.22 9.31 11.68
C LYS A 103 27.35 8.52 10.70
N ILE A 104 26.49 7.66 11.21
CA ILE A 104 25.54 6.92 10.38
C ILE A 104 24.63 7.93 9.68
N ASP A 105 24.50 7.80 8.36
CA ASP A 105 23.49 8.52 7.59
C ASP A 105 22.14 7.89 7.90
N THR A 106 21.38 8.53 8.80
CA THR A 106 20.13 8.01 9.34
C THR A 106 19.06 7.85 8.26
N GLU A 107 19.05 8.72 7.25
CA GLU A 107 18.06 8.65 6.15
C GLU A 107 18.33 7.42 5.28
N LYS A 108 19.56 7.25 4.80
CA LYS A 108 19.95 6.06 4.03
C LYS A 108 19.78 4.76 4.80
N PHE A 109 20.10 4.79 6.10
CA PHE A 109 19.88 3.63 6.97
C PHE A 109 18.39 3.29 7.04
N ALA A 110 17.53 4.29 7.20
CA ALA A 110 16.08 4.10 7.29
C ALA A 110 15.48 3.54 5.99
N GLU A 111 15.89 4.05 4.83
CA GLU A 111 15.51 3.51 3.53
C GLU A 111 15.96 2.05 3.36
N TYR A 112 17.23 1.76 3.70
CA TYR A 112 17.76 0.40 3.69
C TYR A 112 16.97 -0.53 4.60
N MET A 113 16.61 -0.08 5.79
CA MET A 113 15.83 -0.86 6.75
C MET A 113 14.40 -1.10 6.27
N ALA A 114 13.76 -0.12 5.64
CA ALA A 114 12.41 -0.29 5.06
C ALA A 114 12.41 -1.38 3.97
N VAL A 115 13.36 -1.34 3.04
CA VAL A 115 13.50 -2.35 1.97
C VAL A 115 13.86 -3.72 2.57
N THR A 116 14.75 -3.76 3.56
CA THR A 116 15.17 -5.00 4.23
C THR A 116 14.00 -5.63 4.97
N PHE A 117 13.25 -4.84 5.75
CA PHE A 117 12.05 -5.30 6.47
C PHE A 117 11.02 -5.89 5.50
N ARG A 118 10.75 -5.18 4.40
CA ARG A 118 9.86 -5.66 3.35
C ARG A 118 10.33 -6.98 2.76
N THR A 119 11.63 -7.09 2.44
CA THR A 119 12.22 -8.29 1.87
C THR A 119 12.16 -9.49 2.81
N LEU A 120 12.46 -9.29 4.09
CA LEU A 120 12.45 -10.34 5.12
C LEU A 120 11.04 -10.78 5.50
N SER A 121 10.05 -9.87 5.42
CA SER A 121 8.64 -10.21 5.70
C SER A 121 7.96 -10.92 4.53
N ARG A 122 8.47 -10.77 3.31
CA ARG A 122 7.85 -11.28 2.07
C ARG A 122 8.05 -12.79 1.92
N GLY A 123 6.94 -13.51 1.72
CA GLY A 123 6.95 -14.94 1.41
C GLY A 123 7.10 -15.20 -0.08
N HIS A 124 6.29 -14.54 -0.90
CA HIS A 124 6.40 -14.55 -2.37
C HIS A 124 5.87 -13.24 -2.98
N MET A 125 6.24 -13.03 -4.23
CA MET A 125 5.77 -11.91 -5.05
C MET A 125 5.84 -12.29 -6.52
N ARG A 126 4.71 -12.18 -7.22
CA ARG A 126 4.62 -12.41 -8.67
C ARG A 126 3.38 -11.70 -9.23
N PRO A 127 3.39 -11.22 -10.48
CA PRO A 127 2.15 -10.81 -11.14
C PRO A 127 1.14 -11.95 -11.18
N PHE A 128 -0.15 -11.65 -11.02
CA PHE A 128 -1.19 -12.62 -11.31
C PHE A 128 -1.15 -13.02 -12.80
N PRO A 129 -1.67 -14.21 -13.16
CA PRO A 129 -1.84 -14.59 -14.56
C PRO A 129 -2.56 -13.49 -15.35
N HIS A 130 -2.17 -13.30 -16.61
CA HIS A 130 -2.73 -12.34 -17.56
C HIS A 130 -2.55 -10.86 -17.22
N THR A 131 -2.06 -10.47 -16.03
CA THR A 131 -1.89 -9.06 -15.62
C THR A 131 -1.16 -8.24 -16.68
N ILE A 132 0.05 -8.62 -17.06
CA ILE A 132 0.87 -7.87 -18.03
C ILE A 132 0.19 -7.82 -19.40
N ALA A 133 -0.40 -8.93 -19.83
CA ALA A 133 -1.07 -9.03 -21.13
C ALA A 133 -2.29 -8.11 -21.19
N THR A 134 -3.08 -8.07 -20.12
CA THR A 134 -4.30 -7.24 -20.02
C THR A 134 -3.95 -5.76 -19.98
N LEU A 135 -3.00 -5.33 -19.14
CA LEU A 135 -2.59 -3.92 -19.09
C LEU A 135 -2.04 -3.44 -20.45
N ARG A 136 -1.24 -4.28 -21.12
CA ARG A 136 -0.78 -3.96 -22.50
C ARG A 136 -1.94 -3.90 -23.49
N ALA A 137 -2.96 -4.74 -23.36
CA ALA A 137 -4.12 -4.71 -24.25
C ALA A 137 -4.93 -3.42 -24.06
N LEU A 138 -5.20 -3.03 -22.82
CA LEU A 138 -5.88 -1.77 -22.50
C LEU A 138 -5.12 -0.56 -23.08
N LYS A 139 -3.79 -0.50 -22.92
CA LYS A 139 -2.97 0.57 -23.53
C LYS A 139 -3.04 0.57 -25.05
N ARG A 140 -3.01 -0.60 -25.71
CA ARG A 140 -3.19 -0.68 -27.18
C ARG A 140 -4.56 -0.21 -27.64
N GLN A 141 -5.59 -0.33 -26.80
CA GLN A 141 -6.93 0.19 -27.05
C GLN A 141 -7.04 1.70 -26.80
N GLY A 142 -5.96 2.36 -26.39
CA GLY A 142 -5.94 3.79 -26.09
C GLY A 142 -6.51 4.15 -24.73
N CYS A 143 -6.68 3.17 -23.82
CA CYS A 143 -7.16 3.42 -22.46
C CYS A 143 -6.05 4.00 -21.58
N GLY A 144 -6.40 4.93 -20.70
CA GLY A 144 -5.56 5.34 -19.59
C GLY A 144 -5.43 4.23 -18.56
N VAL A 145 -4.22 3.97 -18.08
CA VAL A 145 -3.92 2.93 -17.09
C VAL A 145 -3.16 3.55 -15.92
N PHE A 146 -3.81 3.59 -14.76
CA PHE A 146 -3.31 4.26 -13.57
C PHE A 146 -3.16 3.29 -12.40
N LEU A 147 -2.22 3.58 -11.51
CA LEU A 147 -2.07 2.86 -10.25
C LEU A 147 -2.45 3.75 -9.07
N LEU A 148 -3.28 3.24 -8.15
CA LEU A 148 -3.65 3.88 -6.89
C LEU A 148 -3.56 2.85 -5.75
N SER A 149 -2.43 2.83 -5.03
CA SER A 149 -2.13 1.77 -4.07
C SER A 149 -1.85 2.28 -2.67
N ASN A 150 -2.42 1.60 -1.67
CA ASN A 150 -2.03 1.75 -0.26
C ASN A 150 -0.70 1.02 -0.06
N ALA A 151 0.41 1.78 -0.09
CA ALA A 151 1.76 1.22 -0.13
C ALA A 151 2.83 2.23 0.30
N GLN A 152 4.06 1.75 0.41
CA GLN A 152 5.23 2.58 0.70
C GLN A 152 6.11 2.72 -0.55
N ARG A 153 6.38 3.94 -1.00
CA ARG A 153 7.20 4.23 -2.20
C ARG A 153 8.55 3.53 -2.17
N THR A 154 9.21 3.56 -1.02
CA THR A 154 10.57 3.06 -0.82
C THR A 154 10.81 1.64 -1.34
N PHE A 155 9.82 0.74 -1.22
CA PHE A 155 9.96 -0.62 -1.72
C PHE A 155 9.03 -0.94 -2.90
N THR A 156 7.92 -0.24 -3.06
CA THR A 156 6.96 -0.49 -4.15
C THR A 156 7.56 -0.16 -5.51
N GLN A 157 8.42 0.86 -5.59
CA GLN A 157 9.11 1.23 -6.83
C GLN A 157 9.90 0.04 -7.39
N SER A 158 10.77 -0.58 -6.57
CA SER A 158 11.56 -1.73 -7.00
C SER A 158 10.70 -2.98 -7.27
N GLU A 159 9.60 -3.15 -6.55
CA GLU A 159 8.67 -4.27 -6.78
C GLU A 159 7.95 -4.14 -8.14
N LEU A 160 7.58 -2.92 -8.55
CA LEU A 160 7.05 -2.65 -9.89
C LEU A 160 8.08 -2.88 -11.01
N GLU A 161 9.34 -2.53 -10.76
CA GLU A 161 10.45 -2.79 -11.70
C GLU A 161 10.69 -4.30 -11.85
N LEU A 162 10.84 -5.02 -10.73
CA LEU A 162 11.09 -6.46 -10.71
C LEU A 162 9.97 -7.27 -11.37
N THR A 163 8.73 -6.81 -11.27
CA THR A 163 7.56 -7.47 -11.88
C THR A 163 7.31 -7.05 -13.32
N GLY A 164 8.05 -6.06 -13.84
CA GLY A 164 7.88 -5.51 -15.18
C GLY A 164 6.59 -4.70 -15.36
N LEU A 165 5.93 -4.30 -14.27
CA LEU A 165 4.68 -3.55 -14.30
C LEU A 165 4.91 -2.03 -14.44
N LEU A 166 6.06 -1.51 -13.98
CA LEU A 166 6.34 -0.08 -13.95
C LEU A 166 6.00 0.65 -15.27
N PRO A 167 6.46 0.19 -16.46
CA PRO A 167 6.23 0.90 -17.71
C PRO A 167 4.80 0.78 -18.26
N LEU A 168 3.93 0.04 -17.58
CA LEU A 168 2.55 -0.20 -18.05
C LEU A 168 1.55 0.84 -17.54
N PHE A 169 1.95 1.66 -16.56
CA PHE A 169 1.11 2.72 -16.03
C PHE A 169 1.45 4.07 -16.65
N ASP A 170 0.42 4.88 -16.87
CA ASP A 170 0.58 6.26 -17.28
C ASP A 170 0.98 7.14 -16.09
N GLN A 171 0.43 6.84 -14.90
CA GLN A 171 0.83 7.45 -13.63
C GLN A 171 0.65 6.47 -12.46
N ILE A 172 1.43 6.69 -11.40
CA ILE A 172 1.49 5.82 -10.23
C ILE A 172 1.34 6.67 -8.96
N TYR A 173 0.24 6.42 -8.24
CA TYR A 173 -0.10 7.07 -6.98
C TYR A 173 0.09 6.08 -5.83
N ILE A 174 0.98 6.42 -4.91
CA ILE A 174 1.29 5.64 -3.71
C ILE A 174 0.90 6.43 -2.48
N SER A 175 0.20 5.80 -1.54
CA SER A 175 -0.35 6.46 -0.35
C SER A 175 0.71 7.13 0.52
N SER A 176 1.90 6.53 0.67
CA SER A 176 2.99 7.14 1.46
C SER A 176 3.53 8.44 0.88
N ASP A 177 3.38 8.68 -0.45
CA ASP A 177 3.73 9.97 -1.06
C ASP A 177 2.64 11.01 -0.83
N ALA A 178 1.39 10.55 -0.73
CA ALA A 178 0.22 11.42 -0.56
C ALA A 178 -0.06 11.75 0.91
N GLY A 179 0.50 11.01 1.86
CA GLY A 179 0.21 11.13 3.29
C GLY A 179 -1.18 10.63 3.68
N VAL A 180 -1.86 9.94 2.78
CA VAL A 180 -3.24 9.48 2.94
C VAL A 180 -3.49 8.21 2.14
N ARG A 181 -4.34 7.31 2.67
CA ARG A 181 -4.65 6.03 2.03
C ARG A 181 -6.14 5.86 1.74
N LYS A 182 -6.48 4.97 0.81
CA LYS A 182 -7.86 4.53 0.59
C LYS A 182 -8.46 4.01 1.89
N PRO A 183 -9.73 4.29 2.21
CA PRO A 183 -10.76 4.85 1.33
C PRO A 183 -10.91 6.38 1.32
N GLU A 184 -9.94 7.16 1.78
CA GLU A 184 -10.05 8.63 1.73
C GLU A 184 -10.25 9.13 0.30
N ALA A 185 -11.33 9.88 0.09
CA ALA A 185 -11.69 10.46 -1.21
C ALA A 185 -10.56 11.31 -1.81
N VAL A 186 -9.85 12.09 -0.97
CA VAL A 186 -8.81 13.01 -1.42
C VAL A 186 -7.69 12.28 -2.17
N PHE A 187 -7.44 11.00 -1.87
CA PHE A 187 -6.39 10.23 -2.55
C PHE A 187 -6.75 9.92 -4.00
N LEU A 188 -8.00 9.49 -4.28
CA LEU A 188 -8.48 9.28 -5.64
C LEU A 188 -8.74 10.61 -6.35
N MET A 189 -9.33 11.60 -5.66
CA MET A 189 -9.60 12.93 -6.23
C MET A 189 -8.34 13.62 -6.73
N LYS A 190 -7.19 13.43 -6.08
CA LYS A 190 -5.90 13.94 -6.57
C LYS A 190 -5.63 13.44 -7.99
N LEU A 191 -5.75 12.13 -8.24
CA LEU A 191 -5.58 11.54 -9.58
C LEU A 191 -6.60 12.12 -10.56
N LEU A 192 -7.89 12.16 -10.18
CA LEU A 192 -8.94 12.65 -11.07
C LEU A 192 -8.70 14.10 -11.49
N THR A 193 -8.28 14.95 -10.55
CA THR A 193 -8.03 16.38 -10.80
C THR A 193 -6.80 16.61 -11.65
N GLU A 194 -5.68 15.95 -11.35
CA GLU A 194 -4.41 16.11 -12.08
C GLU A 194 -4.54 15.71 -13.56
N HIS A 195 -5.44 14.78 -13.87
CA HIS A 195 -5.68 14.33 -15.24
C HIS A 195 -6.95 14.90 -15.88
N SER A 196 -7.66 15.81 -15.18
CA SER A 196 -8.91 16.43 -15.67
C SER A 196 -9.95 15.41 -16.14
N LEU A 197 -10.16 14.35 -15.35
CA LEU A 197 -10.89 13.17 -15.75
C LEU A 197 -12.36 13.21 -15.25
N ASN A 198 -13.28 12.82 -16.14
CA ASN A 198 -14.69 12.71 -15.78
C ASN A 198 -14.92 11.38 -15.01
N PRO A 199 -15.58 11.39 -13.82
CA PRO A 199 -15.88 10.17 -13.06
C PRO A 199 -16.57 9.06 -13.86
N ASP A 200 -17.40 9.39 -14.85
CA ASP A 200 -18.08 8.42 -15.69
C ASP A 200 -17.17 7.66 -16.67
N ASP A 201 -15.98 8.20 -16.93
CA ASP A 201 -14.99 7.60 -17.84
C ASP A 201 -14.01 6.65 -17.11
N PHE A 202 -14.17 6.49 -15.79
CA PHE A 202 -13.28 5.68 -14.95
C PHE A 202 -13.94 4.47 -14.35
N VAL A 203 -13.06 3.53 -14.01
CA VAL A 203 -13.38 2.44 -13.10
C VAL A 203 -12.21 2.20 -12.15
N MET A 204 -12.49 2.03 -10.87
CA MET A 204 -11.52 1.54 -9.88
C MET A 204 -11.56 0.02 -9.84
N ILE A 205 -10.39 -0.62 -9.95
CA ILE A 205 -10.25 -2.07 -9.92
C ILE A 205 -9.36 -2.45 -8.74
N GLY A 206 -9.86 -3.31 -7.87
CA GLY A 206 -9.15 -3.78 -6.69
C GLY A 206 -9.65 -5.12 -6.20
N ASP A 207 -9.22 -5.54 -5.00
CA ASP A 207 -9.63 -6.78 -4.34
C ASP A 207 -10.41 -6.54 -3.05
N ASP A 208 -10.48 -5.29 -2.56
CA ASP A 208 -11.08 -4.95 -1.29
C ASP A 208 -12.30 -4.02 -1.41
N PHE A 209 -13.41 -4.43 -0.78
CA PHE A 209 -14.66 -3.68 -0.84
C PHE A 209 -14.64 -2.37 -0.04
N THR A 210 -13.81 -2.28 1.01
CA THR A 210 -13.76 -1.11 1.88
C THR A 210 -12.79 -0.07 1.35
N THR A 211 -11.61 -0.49 0.90
CA THR A 211 -10.59 0.43 0.40
C THR A 211 -10.81 0.77 -1.07
N ASP A 212 -10.93 -0.21 -1.96
CA ASP A 212 -10.99 0.04 -3.40
C ASP A 212 -12.38 0.45 -3.87
N ALA A 213 -13.40 -0.38 -3.60
CA ALA A 213 -14.78 0.01 -3.91
C ALA A 213 -15.22 1.19 -3.02
N GLY A 214 -14.66 1.29 -1.79
CA GLY A 214 -14.91 2.40 -0.88
C GLY A 214 -14.42 3.73 -1.41
N VAL A 215 -13.18 3.86 -1.82
CA VAL A 215 -12.64 5.12 -2.37
C VAL A 215 -13.35 5.52 -3.67
N ALA A 216 -13.71 4.53 -4.50
CA ALA A 216 -14.49 4.77 -5.69
C ALA A 216 -15.87 5.37 -5.32
N ALA A 217 -16.56 4.79 -4.34
CA ALA A 217 -17.86 5.26 -3.87
C ALA A 217 -17.81 6.65 -3.23
N GLU A 218 -16.73 6.97 -2.48
CA GLU A 218 -16.52 8.32 -1.93
C GLU A 218 -16.40 9.39 -3.03
N CYS A 219 -15.98 8.99 -4.23
CA CYS A 219 -15.82 9.87 -5.39
C CYS A 219 -16.93 9.71 -6.44
N GLY A 220 -17.93 8.86 -6.20
CA GLY A 220 -19.00 8.58 -7.17
C GLY A 220 -18.55 7.81 -8.41
N VAL A 221 -17.43 7.09 -8.33
CA VAL A 221 -16.84 6.28 -9.40
C VAL A 221 -17.28 4.82 -9.27
N HIS A 222 -17.47 4.14 -10.39
CA HIS A 222 -17.75 2.71 -10.39
C HIS A 222 -16.52 1.89 -9.99
N ALA A 223 -16.75 0.69 -9.42
CA ALA A 223 -15.70 -0.22 -9.04
C ALA A 223 -15.93 -1.63 -9.60
N ILE A 224 -14.83 -2.34 -9.84
CA ILE A 224 -14.78 -3.77 -10.16
C ILE A 224 -13.90 -4.43 -9.09
N ILE A 225 -14.39 -5.51 -8.49
CA ILE A 225 -13.63 -6.32 -7.52
C ILE A 225 -13.18 -7.61 -8.17
N LEU A 226 -11.87 -7.82 -8.21
CA LEU A 226 -11.27 -9.10 -8.61
C LEU A 226 -11.23 -10.02 -7.40
N ASN A 227 -11.90 -11.19 -7.50
CA ASN A 227 -11.87 -12.19 -6.43
C ASN A 227 -10.54 -12.99 -6.44
N SER A 228 -9.42 -12.30 -6.36
CA SER A 228 -8.07 -12.90 -6.36
C SER A 228 -7.80 -13.81 -5.15
N TRP A 229 -8.59 -13.67 -4.10
CA TRP A 229 -8.57 -14.53 -2.91
C TRP A 229 -9.37 -15.82 -3.06
N HIS A 230 -10.09 -15.97 -4.20
CA HIS A 230 -11.00 -17.11 -4.46
C HIS A 230 -12.00 -17.34 -3.31
N LEU A 231 -12.55 -16.25 -2.79
CA LEU A 231 -13.53 -16.30 -1.73
C LEU A 231 -14.86 -16.86 -2.23
N GLU A 232 -15.55 -17.57 -1.37
CA GLU A 232 -16.91 -18.03 -1.64
C GLU A 232 -17.87 -16.85 -1.74
N LYS A 233 -18.94 -17.01 -2.55
CA LYS A 233 -20.00 -15.99 -2.74
C LYS A 233 -20.58 -15.45 -1.42
N LYS A 234 -20.69 -16.30 -0.40
CA LYS A 234 -21.19 -15.89 0.93
C LYS A 234 -20.24 -14.88 1.59
N GLU A 235 -18.93 -15.12 1.50
CA GLU A 235 -17.93 -14.22 2.07
C GLU A 235 -17.84 -12.90 1.28
N LEU A 236 -17.89 -12.95 -0.05
CA LEU A 236 -17.96 -11.74 -0.88
C LEU A 236 -19.16 -10.87 -0.53
N LYS A 237 -20.36 -11.45 -0.40
CA LYS A 237 -21.57 -10.74 0.04
C LYS A 237 -21.42 -10.15 1.43
N LYS A 238 -20.78 -10.87 2.36
CA LYS A 238 -20.54 -10.39 3.72
C LYS A 238 -19.60 -9.18 3.71
N ARG A 239 -18.51 -9.22 2.97
CA ARG A 239 -17.55 -8.11 2.84
C ARG A 239 -18.20 -6.88 2.22
N LEU A 240 -18.95 -7.05 1.13
CA LEU A 240 -19.74 -5.97 0.54
C LEU A 240 -20.71 -5.36 1.56
N LYS A 241 -21.45 -6.18 2.29
CA LYS A 241 -22.38 -5.70 3.33
C LYS A 241 -21.64 -4.93 4.42
N THR A 242 -20.46 -5.40 4.84
CA THR A 242 -19.61 -4.69 5.81
C THR A 242 -19.21 -3.30 5.31
N ALA A 243 -18.80 -3.16 4.05
CA ALA A 243 -18.50 -1.86 3.45
C ALA A 243 -19.74 -0.95 3.37
N GLN A 244 -20.92 -1.51 3.04
CA GLN A 244 -22.18 -0.76 2.94
C GLN A 244 -22.75 -0.30 4.28
N THR A 245 -22.45 -0.97 5.39
CA THR A 245 -23.09 -0.74 6.70
C THR A 245 -22.13 -0.32 7.81
N GLY A 246 -20.83 -0.57 7.63
CA GLY A 246 -19.78 -0.18 8.58
C GLY A 246 -19.54 1.33 8.58
N ASP A 247 -18.72 1.77 9.52
CA ASP A 247 -18.39 3.18 9.71
C ASP A 247 -17.14 3.63 8.92
N ALA A 248 -16.47 2.72 8.23
CA ALA A 248 -15.26 3.04 7.43
C ALA A 248 -15.53 4.07 6.33
N LEU A 249 -16.73 4.09 5.76
CA LEU A 249 -17.13 4.97 4.67
C LEU A 249 -18.13 6.04 5.13
N SER A 250 -18.18 7.14 4.39
CA SER A 250 -19.19 8.17 4.60
C SER A 250 -20.61 7.64 4.34
N PRO A 251 -21.67 8.26 4.92
CA PRO A 251 -23.05 7.88 4.61
C PRO A 251 -23.37 7.98 3.11
N ALA A 252 -22.79 8.95 2.41
CA ALA A 252 -22.98 9.12 0.97
C ALA A 252 -22.37 7.96 0.18
N ALA A 253 -21.13 7.57 0.48
CA ALA A 253 -20.45 6.44 -0.15
C ALA A 253 -21.17 5.11 0.10
N ARG A 254 -21.65 4.87 1.33
CA ARG A 254 -22.45 3.68 1.64
C ARG A 254 -23.75 3.62 0.83
N THR A 255 -24.41 4.77 0.69
CA THR A 255 -25.60 4.88 -0.15
C THR A 255 -25.27 4.63 -1.63
N PHE A 256 -24.14 5.16 -2.11
CA PHE A 256 -23.66 4.93 -3.47
C PHE A 256 -23.39 3.44 -3.72
N LEU A 257 -22.61 2.77 -2.85
CA LEU A 257 -22.32 1.33 -2.93
C LEU A 257 -23.59 0.45 -2.86
N THR A 258 -24.62 0.91 -2.18
CA THR A 258 -25.88 0.17 -2.10
C THR A 258 -26.66 0.27 -3.41
N LYS A 259 -26.65 1.44 -4.05
CA LYS A 259 -27.33 1.68 -5.33
C LYS A 259 -26.53 1.17 -6.53
N ASN A 260 -25.21 1.23 -6.43
CA ASN A 260 -24.26 0.88 -7.48
C ASN A 260 -23.21 -0.11 -6.91
N PRO A 261 -23.61 -1.36 -6.61
CA PRO A 261 -22.66 -2.33 -6.10
C PRO A 261 -21.56 -2.60 -7.13
N PRO A 262 -20.30 -2.86 -6.69
CA PRO A 262 -19.23 -3.15 -7.61
C PRO A 262 -19.54 -4.44 -8.40
N GLU A 263 -19.12 -4.47 -9.65
CA GLU A 263 -19.07 -5.70 -10.43
C GLU A 263 -18.01 -6.62 -9.85
N ILE A 264 -18.27 -7.92 -9.77
CA ILE A 264 -17.35 -8.90 -9.19
C ILE A 264 -16.88 -9.86 -10.26
N VAL A 265 -15.59 -9.89 -10.52
CA VAL A 265 -14.93 -10.92 -11.32
C VAL A 265 -14.70 -12.13 -10.43
N GLU A 266 -15.61 -13.09 -10.46
CA GLU A 266 -15.62 -14.26 -9.55
C GLU A 266 -14.38 -15.13 -9.71
N SER A 267 -13.84 -15.25 -10.93
CA SER A 267 -12.59 -15.99 -11.21
C SER A 267 -11.34 -15.30 -10.63
N GLY A 268 -11.42 -14.00 -10.39
CA GLY A 268 -10.26 -13.15 -10.07
C GLY A 268 -9.35 -12.87 -11.27
N ASP A 269 -9.69 -13.33 -12.48
CA ASP A 269 -8.87 -13.17 -13.68
C ASP A 269 -9.09 -11.78 -14.31
N ILE A 270 -8.06 -10.96 -14.26
CA ILE A 270 -8.05 -9.62 -14.85
C ILE A 270 -8.33 -9.61 -16.37
N ALA A 271 -8.09 -10.73 -17.07
CA ALA A 271 -8.37 -10.83 -18.51
C ALA A 271 -9.86 -10.64 -18.84
N GLU A 272 -10.75 -10.87 -17.90
CA GLU A 272 -12.19 -10.62 -18.10
C GLU A 272 -12.53 -9.13 -18.33
N LEU A 273 -11.64 -8.22 -17.96
CA LEU A 273 -11.81 -6.78 -18.25
C LEU A 273 -11.81 -6.46 -19.76
N LEU A 274 -11.31 -7.38 -20.60
CA LEU A 274 -11.22 -7.21 -22.05
C LEU A 274 -12.43 -7.73 -22.83
N ASN A 275 -13.42 -8.35 -22.13
CA ASN A 275 -14.60 -8.98 -22.72
C ASN A 275 -15.85 -8.10 -22.73
#